data_9ced6601aa26055a8ed329d8b3ee2918
#
_entry.id   9ced6601aa26055a8ed329d8b3ee2918
#
_cell.length_a   1.000
_cell.length_b   1.000
_cell.length_c   1.000
_cell.angle_alpha   90.00
_cell.angle_beta   90.00
_cell.angle_gamma   90.00
#
_symmetry.space_group_name_H-M   'P 1'
#
loop_
_entity.id
_entity.type
_entity.pdbx_description
1 polymer ?
#
loop_
_entity_poly.entity_id
_entity_poly.type
_entity_poly.pdbx_seq_one_letter_code
_entity_poly.pdbx_strand_id
1 'polypeptide(L)'
;MRVSLIITTYNRPDALLLVLRSIEGQITLPYEVIIADDGSTNDTKEVVTSFQEKSDIRVIHSWQEDNGFRAAKSRNKAIAKATGKYIILIDGDMILHPEFINDHINNTQSGYFVQGSRVLLTQDKTS
;
A
#
# COMPACT_ATOMS: atom_id res chain seq x y z
N MET A 1 -11.36 7.36 10.54
CA MET A 1 -11.46 6.32 9.49
C MET A 1 -10.14 5.58 9.35
N ARG A 2 -10.20 4.27 9.31
CA ARG A 2 -9.01 3.46 9.14
C ARG A 2 -8.74 3.22 7.67
N VAL A 3 -7.58 3.68 7.22
CA VAL A 3 -7.15 3.54 5.82
C VAL A 3 -6.09 2.45 5.73
N SER A 4 -6.30 1.50 4.82
CA SER A 4 -5.28 0.52 4.45
C SER A 4 -4.66 0.97 3.13
N LEU A 5 -3.37 1.29 3.17
CA LEU A 5 -2.63 1.70 1.98
C LEU A 5 -1.88 0.51 1.42
N ILE A 6 -2.19 0.13 0.19
CA ILE A 6 -1.55 -1.00 -0.47
C ILE A 6 -0.61 -0.48 -1.54
N ILE A 7 0.65 -0.92 -1.48
CA ILE A 7 1.69 -0.52 -2.42
C ILE A 7 2.14 -1.75 -3.20
N THR A 8 2.00 -1.71 -4.52
CA THR A 8 2.50 -2.79 -5.37
C THR A 8 3.97 -2.56 -5.68
N THR A 9 4.78 -3.61 -5.62
CA THR A 9 6.21 -3.50 -5.91
C THR A 9 6.76 -4.79 -6.51
N TYR A 10 7.83 -4.64 -7.31
CA TYR A 10 8.60 -5.75 -7.81
C TYR A 10 10.02 -5.27 -8.15
N ASN A 11 11.00 -5.73 -7.37
CA ASN A 11 12.44 -5.46 -7.59
C ASN A 11 12.79 -3.99 -7.82
N ARG A 12 12.12 -3.09 -7.10
CA ARG A 12 12.40 -1.65 -7.14
C ARG A 12 12.56 -1.11 -5.73
N PRO A 13 13.60 -1.56 -5.00
CA PRO A 13 13.81 -1.08 -3.62
C PRO A 13 14.08 0.42 -3.54
N ASP A 14 14.71 1.00 -4.58
CA ASP A 14 14.98 2.42 -4.65
C ASP A 14 13.68 3.24 -4.69
N ALA A 15 12.76 2.86 -5.57
CA ALA A 15 11.47 3.55 -5.69
C ALA A 15 10.63 3.33 -4.43
N LEU A 16 10.58 2.10 -3.93
CA LEU A 16 9.80 1.78 -2.73
C LEU A 16 10.25 2.60 -1.53
N LEU A 17 11.56 2.76 -1.34
CA LEU A 17 12.09 3.56 -0.25
C LEU A 17 11.55 4.99 -0.28
N LEU A 18 11.52 5.61 -1.46
CA LEU A 18 11.01 6.97 -1.61
C LEU A 18 9.51 7.05 -1.32
N VAL A 19 8.75 6.06 -1.76
CA VAL A 19 7.32 5.99 -1.48
C VAL A 19 7.08 5.88 0.03
N LEU A 20 7.81 4.99 0.71
CA LEU A 20 7.67 4.80 2.15
C LEU A 20 8.03 6.08 2.92
N ARG A 21 9.05 6.79 2.49
CA ARG A 21 9.39 8.09 3.09
C ARG A 21 8.28 9.10 2.90
N SER A 22 7.63 9.10 1.74
CA SER A 22 6.51 10.01 1.50
C SER A 22 5.30 9.67 2.37
N ILE A 23 5.14 8.41 2.78
CA ILE A 23 4.08 8.01 3.71
C ILE A 23 4.36 8.58 5.10
N GLU A 24 5.60 8.52 5.56
CA GLU A 24 5.96 9.10 6.86
C GLU A 24 5.72 10.60 6.93
N GLY A 25 5.80 11.29 5.79
CA GLY A 25 5.56 12.72 5.69
C GLY A 25 4.10 13.13 5.54
N GLN A 26 3.18 12.18 5.60
CA GLN A 26 1.75 12.50 5.46
C GLN A 26 1.22 13.26 6.68
N ILE A 27 0.36 14.24 6.43
CA ILE A 27 -0.34 14.98 7.50
C ILE A 27 -1.23 14.01 8.29
N THR A 28 -1.90 13.11 7.59
CA THR A 28 -2.69 12.05 8.21
C THR A 28 -2.08 10.72 7.80
N LEU A 29 -1.65 9.92 8.77
CA LEU A 29 -1.04 8.62 8.51
C LEU A 29 -2.09 7.56 8.19
N PRO A 30 -1.78 6.59 7.33
CA PRO A 30 -2.68 5.46 7.14
C PRO A 30 -2.67 4.59 8.40
N TYR A 31 -3.74 3.83 8.59
CA TYR A 31 -3.81 2.88 9.70
C TYR A 31 -2.79 1.76 9.53
N GLU A 32 -2.61 1.31 8.31
CA GLU A 32 -1.63 0.26 7.99
C GLU A 32 -1.16 0.42 6.55
N VAL A 33 0.02 -0.13 6.28
CA VAL A 33 0.60 -0.20 4.94
C VAL A 33 0.83 -1.67 4.61
N ILE A 34 0.36 -2.11 3.46
CA ILE A 34 0.56 -3.48 2.99
C ILE A 34 1.36 -3.43 1.70
N ILE A 35 2.53 -4.05 1.72
CA ILE A 35 3.40 -4.11 0.55
C ILE A 35 3.04 -5.36 -0.25
N ALA A 36 2.39 -5.15 -1.39
CA ALA A 36 2.02 -6.25 -2.29
C ALA A 36 3.22 -6.52 -3.21
N ASP A 37 4.01 -7.52 -2.86
CA ASP A 37 5.29 -7.80 -3.49
C ASP A 37 5.22 -9.07 -4.34
N ASP A 38 5.43 -8.92 -5.62
CA ASP A 38 5.32 -10.00 -6.61
C ASP A 38 6.64 -10.76 -6.79
N GLY A 39 7.35 -11.03 -5.71
CA GLY A 39 8.54 -11.88 -5.74
C GLY A 39 9.86 -11.15 -5.81
N SER A 40 9.96 -9.97 -5.21
CA SER A 40 11.21 -9.22 -5.16
C SER A 40 12.30 -9.98 -4.40
N THR A 41 13.56 -9.63 -4.70
CA THR A 41 14.72 -10.17 -4.01
C THR A 41 14.93 -9.51 -2.66
N ASN A 42 15.99 -9.93 -1.95
CA ASN A 42 16.26 -9.51 -0.57
C ASN A 42 16.43 -7.99 -0.39
N ASP A 43 16.88 -7.28 -1.41
CA ASP A 43 17.06 -5.83 -1.31
C ASP A 43 15.76 -5.12 -0.97
N THR A 44 14.67 -5.56 -1.60
CA THR A 44 13.35 -5.02 -1.31
C THR A 44 12.89 -5.39 0.09
N LYS A 45 13.14 -6.65 0.51
CA LYS A 45 12.82 -7.09 1.87
C LYS A 45 13.53 -6.24 2.92
N GLU A 46 14.77 -5.88 2.68
CA GLU A 46 15.55 -5.05 3.60
C GLU A 46 14.93 -3.66 3.75
N VAL A 47 14.46 -3.07 2.65
CA VAL A 47 13.78 -1.77 2.69
C VAL A 47 12.52 -1.87 3.55
N VAL A 48 11.71 -2.90 3.33
CA VAL A 48 10.46 -3.10 4.09
C VAL A 48 10.76 -3.32 5.58
N THR A 49 11.72 -4.18 5.88
CA THR A 49 12.09 -4.49 7.27
C THR A 49 12.58 -3.25 7.99
N SER A 50 13.44 -2.46 7.34
CA SER A 50 13.94 -1.23 7.92
C SER A 50 12.81 -0.24 8.23
N PHE A 51 11.84 -0.14 7.33
CA PHE A 51 10.69 0.73 7.56
C PHE A 51 9.82 0.21 8.72
N GLN A 52 9.60 -1.11 8.79
CA GLN A 52 8.86 -1.72 9.89
C GLN A 52 9.49 -1.41 11.25
N GLU A 53 10.81 -1.43 11.32
CA GLU A 53 11.53 -1.20 12.56
C GLU A 53 11.49 0.25 13.02
N LYS A 54 11.42 1.19 12.09
CA LYS A 54 11.53 2.62 12.38
C LYS A 54 10.18 3.33 12.46
N SER A 55 9.15 2.76 11.89
CA SER A 55 7.84 3.40 11.80
C SER A 55 6.88 2.88 12.85
N ASP A 56 6.01 3.76 13.34
CA ASP A 56 4.93 3.36 14.23
C ASP A 56 3.72 2.84 13.46
N ILE A 57 3.74 2.97 12.14
CA ILE A 57 2.67 2.46 11.29
C ILE A 57 2.78 0.95 11.19
N ARG A 58 1.65 0.26 11.27
CA ARG A 58 1.62 -1.18 11.03
C ARG A 58 1.95 -1.46 9.56
N VAL A 59 2.99 -2.26 9.31
CA VAL A 59 3.44 -2.60 7.96
C VAL A 59 3.43 -4.12 7.78
N ILE A 60 2.79 -4.56 6.72
CA ILE A 60 2.72 -5.98 6.37
C ILE A 60 3.41 -6.17 5.02
N HIS A 61 4.38 -7.09 4.95
CA HIS A 61 5.02 -7.45 3.70
C HIS A 61 4.34 -8.69 3.12
N SER A 62 3.47 -8.48 2.14
CA SER A 62 2.75 -9.56 1.46
C SER A 62 3.55 -10.01 0.25
N TRP A 63 4.49 -10.92 0.47
CA TRP A 63 5.37 -11.44 -0.57
C TRP A 63 4.81 -12.73 -1.14
N GLN A 64 5.00 -12.92 -2.46
CA GLN A 64 4.72 -14.20 -3.11
C GLN A 64 5.89 -14.56 -4.00
N GLU A 65 6.04 -15.84 -4.29
CA GLU A 65 7.10 -16.33 -5.15
C GLU A 65 7.02 -15.72 -6.55
N ASP A 66 8.19 -15.41 -7.14
CA ASP A 66 8.30 -14.86 -8.47
C ASP A 66 8.06 -15.97 -9.51
N ASN A 67 6.86 -16.05 -10.03
CA ASN A 67 6.45 -17.00 -11.05
C ASN A 67 5.97 -16.28 -12.31
N GLY A 68 6.75 -15.30 -12.77
CA GLY A 68 6.34 -14.43 -13.85
C GLY A 68 5.50 -13.27 -13.30
N PHE A 69 5.01 -12.44 -14.18
CA PHE A 69 4.28 -11.25 -13.79
C PHE A 69 2.90 -11.62 -13.25
N ARG A 70 2.71 -11.50 -11.95
CA ARG A 70 1.46 -11.81 -11.26
C ARG A 70 1.00 -10.68 -10.35
N ALA A 71 1.10 -9.45 -10.83
CA ALA A 71 0.76 -8.27 -10.05
C ALA A 71 -0.67 -8.30 -9.54
N ALA A 72 -1.62 -8.76 -10.35
CA ALA A 72 -3.02 -8.84 -9.95
C ALA A 72 -3.22 -9.80 -8.77
N LYS A 73 -2.55 -10.95 -8.80
CA LYS A 73 -2.62 -11.93 -7.72
C LYS A 73 -2.01 -11.37 -6.44
N SER A 74 -0.87 -10.70 -6.55
CA SER A 74 -0.19 -10.07 -5.42
C SER A 74 -1.07 -9.01 -4.78
N ARG A 75 -1.68 -8.15 -5.61
CA ARG A 75 -2.60 -7.11 -5.16
C ARG A 75 -3.81 -7.70 -4.45
N ASN A 76 -4.39 -8.75 -5.01
CA ASN A 76 -5.56 -9.39 -4.41
C ASN A 76 -5.23 -10.01 -3.05
N LYS A 77 -4.06 -10.60 -2.90
CA LYS A 77 -3.61 -11.12 -1.61
C LYS A 77 -3.46 -10.01 -0.57
N ALA A 78 -2.92 -8.87 -0.99
CA ALA A 78 -2.76 -7.73 -0.09
C ALA A 78 -4.11 -7.17 0.33
N ILE A 79 -5.05 -7.06 -0.61
CA ILE A 79 -6.41 -6.60 -0.31
C ILE A 79 -7.06 -7.52 0.72
N ALA A 80 -6.87 -8.83 0.60
CA ALA A 80 -7.42 -9.80 1.55
C ALA A 80 -6.85 -9.62 2.97
N LYS A 81 -5.65 -9.10 3.09
CA LYS A 81 -5.01 -8.84 4.39
C LYS A 81 -5.39 -7.50 4.99
N ALA A 82 -6.00 -6.61 4.22
CA ALA A 82 -6.34 -5.29 4.68
C ALA A 82 -7.47 -5.32 5.70
N THR A 83 -7.31 -4.54 6.77
CA THR A 83 -8.30 -4.47 7.86
C THR A 83 -9.02 -3.12 7.92
N GLY A 84 -8.53 -2.13 7.18
CA GLY A 84 -9.17 -0.82 7.12
C GLY A 84 -10.43 -0.84 6.28
N LYS A 85 -11.34 0.08 6.57
CA LYS A 85 -12.57 0.20 5.80
C LYS A 85 -12.37 0.89 4.46
N TYR A 86 -11.32 1.71 4.37
CA TYR A 86 -11.01 2.43 3.15
C TYR A 86 -9.66 1.94 2.63
N ILE A 87 -9.64 1.48 1.40
CA ILE A 87 -8.43 0.93 0.79
C ILE A 87 -7.95 1.85 -0.32
N ILE A 88 -6.69 2.25 -0.23
CA ILE A 88 -6.03 3.02 -1.28
C ILE A 88 -4.95 2.14 -1.89
N LEU A 89 -4.97 2.02 -3.22
CA LEU A 89 -3.97 1.25 -3.97
C LEU A 89 -3.07 2.21 -4.73
N ILE A 90 -1.77 2.10 -4.53
CA ILE A 90 -0.78 2.89 -5.27
C ILE A 90 0.31 1.98 -5.83
N ASP A 91 0.97 2.46 -6.87
CA ASP A 91 2.11 1.77 -7.45
C ASP A 91 3.38 2.08 -6.65
N GLY A 92 4.34 1.17 -6.70
CA GLY A 92 5.56 1.26 -5.91
C GLY A 92 6.55 2.35 -6.33
N ASP A 93 6.21 3.15 -7.32
CA ASP A 93 7.00 4.30 -7.75
C ASP A 93 6.24 5.63 -7.60
N MET A 94 5.09 5.61 -6.93
CA MET A 94 4.23 6.76 -6.76
C MET A 94 4.53 7.49 -5.45
N ILE A 95 5.29 8.57 -5.55
CA ILE A 95 5.63 9.40 -4.38
C ILE A 95 4.42 10.29 -4.04
N LEU A 96 4.01 10.26 -2.78
CA LEU A 96 2.79 10.93 -2.35
C LEU A 96 3.07 12.35 -1.84
N HIS A 97 2.21 13.30 -2.22
CA HIS A 97 2.26 14.62 -1.60
C HIS A 97 1.74 14.53 -0.15
N PRO A 98 2.11 15.48 0.72
CA PRO A 98 1.81 15.35 2.17
C PRO A 98 0.35 15.24 2.54
N GLU A 99 -0.56 15.73 1.71
CA GLU A 99 -1.99 15.72 1.99
C GLU A 99 -2.74 14.58 1.30
N PHE A 100 -2.01 13.65 0.67
CA PHE A 100 -2.62 12.58 -0.13
C PHE A 100 -3.67 11.78 0.66
N ILE A 101 -3.28 11.25 1.82
CA ILE A 101 -4.18 10.45 2.64
C ILE A 101 -5.32 11.30 3.18
N ASN A 102 -5.00 12.50 3.66
CA ASN A 102 -6.00 13.41 4.21
C ASN A 102 -7.04 13.80 3.16
N ASP A 103 -6.61 14.08 1.94
CA ASP A 103 -7.51 14.42 0.85
C ASP A 103 -8.45 13.27 0.52
N HIS A 104 -7.94 12.05 0.54
CA HIS A 104 -8.78 10.88 0.29
C HIS A 104 -9.81 10.69 1.40
N ILE A 105 -9.42 10.85 2.66
CA ILE A 105 -10.34 10.74 3.79
C ILE A 105 -11.44 11.79 3.68
N ASN A 106 -11.08 13.02 3.35
CA ASN A 106 -12.05 14.12 3.28
C ASN A 106 -13.01 14.01 2.10
N ASN A 107 -12.61 13.30 1.06
CA ASN A 107 -13.42 13.16 -0.16
C ASN A 107 -13.98 11.76 -0.35
N THR A 108 -13.82 10.90 0.64
CA THR A 108 -14.25 9.51 0.51
C THR A 108 -15.75 9.36 0.61
N GLN A 109 -16.24 8.32 -0.06
CA GLN A 109 -17.61 7.84 0.11
C GLN A 109 -17.53 6.41 0.62
N SER A 110 -18.47 6.07 1.51
CA SER A 110 -18.53 4.71 2.04
C SER A 110 -18.65 3.70 0.90
N GLY A 111 -17.86 2.64 0.96
CA GLY A 111 -17.92 1.58 -0.02
C GLY A 111 -17.00 1.75 -1.22
N TYR A 112 -16.04 2.68 -1.17
CA TYR A 112 -15.09 2.89 -2.26
C TYR A 112 -13.66 2.73 -1.80
N PHE A 113 -12.78 2.37 -2.76
CA PHE A 113 -11.35 2.51 -2.59
C PHE A 113 -10.76 3.15 -3.85
N VAL A 114 -9.54 3.66 -3.72
CA VAL A 114 -8.89 4.41 -4.79
C VAL A 114 -7.59 3.72 -5.19
N GLN A 115 -7.39 3.58 -6.51
CA GLN A 115 -6.13 3.10 -7.06
C GLN A 115 -5.55 4.21 -7.93
N GLY A 116 -4.48 4.85 -7.48
CA GLY A 116 -3.95 6.03 -8.16
C GLY A 116 -5.05 7.07 -8.25
N SER A 117 -5.53 7.35 -9.47
CA SER A 117 -6.63 8.29 -9.69
C SER A 117 -7.98 7.60 -9.90
N ARG A 118 -8.07 6.28 -9.78
CA ARG A 118 -9.31 5.55 -10.01
C ARG A 118 -10.02 5.26 -8.71
N VAL A 119 -11.35 5.32 -8.76
CA VAL A 119 -12.21 4.96 -7.63
C VAL A 119 -12.91 3.65 -7.96
N LEU A 120 -12.82 2.68 -7.07
CA LEU A 120 -13.43 1.37 -7.23
C LEU A 120 -14.33 1.08 -6.04
N LEU A 121 -15.41 0.34 -6.28
CA LEU A 121 -16.30 -0.08 -5.21
C LEU A 121 -15.60 -1.03 -4.26
N THR A 122 -15.79 -0.79 -2.95
CA THR A 122 -15.19 -1.62 -1.91
C THR A 122 -16.21 -2.42 -1.12
N GLN A 123 -17.50 -2.24 -1.40
CA GLN A 123 -18.50 -2.94 -0.60
C GLN A 123 -18.28 -4.45 -0.58
N ASP A 124 -17.60 -4.95 -1.59
CA ASP A 124 -17.30 -6.36 -1.70
C ASP A 124 -15.93 -6.75 -1.17
N LYS A 125 -15.24 -5.84 -0.50
CA LYS A 125 -14.00 -6.20 0.15
C LYS A 125 -14.22 -7.34 1.14
N THR A 126 -15.35 -7.33 1.78
CA THR A 126 -15.74 -8.32 2.79
C THR A 126 -16.56 -9.46 2.22
N SER A 127 -16.86 -9.42 0.99
CA SER A 127 -17.68 -10.45 0.34
C SER A 127 -16.86 -11.37 -0.53
#